data_10678cbef760f7883c839648fdfe664a
#
_entry.id   10678cbef760f7883c839648fdfe664a
#
_cell.length_a   1.000
_cell.length_b   1.000
_cell.length_c   1.000
_cell.angle_alpha   90.00
_cell.angle_beta   90.00
_cell.angle_gamma   90.00
#
_symmetry.space_group_name_H-M   'P 1'
#
loop_
_entity.id
_entity.type
_entity.pdbx_description
1 polymer ?
#
loop_
_entity_poly.entity_id
_entity_poly.type
_entity_poly.pdbx_seq_one_letter_code
_entity_poly.pdbx_strand_id
1 'polypeptide(L)'
;MTEGERAAEPESATVANRLDGFRRRIDELDEQIVRLVNLRADCAHQIGQLKESIGMETYQPKREEDVLAHVRDVNTGPLGADAIKRVFEKVIDESRRLEKLTSGGK
;
A
#
# COMPACT_ATOMS: atom_id res chain seq x y z
N MET A 1 -40.05 27.08 -14.08
CA MET A 1 -38.58 27.10 -13.92
C MET A 1 -37.90 26.47 -15.11
N THR A 2 -36.95 27.15 -15.68
CA THR A 2 -36.25 26.66 -16.86
C THR A 2 -35.02 25.88 -16.45
N GLU A 3 -34.53 25.08 -17.37
CA GLU A 3 -33.30 24.34 -17.15
C GLU A 3 -32.08 25.25 -16.96
N GLY A 4 -32.08 26.41 -17.59
CA GLY A 4 -31.00 27.38 -17.44
C GLY A 4 -30.87 27.89 -16.01
N GLU A 5 -31.98 27.96 -15.28
CA GLU A 5 -31.93 28.38 -13.88
C GLU A 5 -31.30 27.30 -12.98
N ARG A 6 -31.52 26.03 -13.34
CA ARG A 6 -31.01 24.90 -12.58
C ARG A 6 -29.52 24.71 -12.82
N ALA A 7 -29.05 25.14 -13.96
CA ALA A 7 -27.64 24.99 -14.34
C ALA A 7 -26.75 26.10 -13.76
N ALA A 8 -27.30 27.00 -12.99
CA ALA A 8 -26.57 28.18 -12.53
C ALA A 8 -25.73 27.96 -11.26
N GLU A 9 -25.28 26.74 -11.00
CA GLU A 9 -24.35 26.50 -9.89
C GLU A 9 -23.03 27.19 -10.17
N PRO A 10 -22.45 27.86 -9.16
CA PRO A 10 -21.11 28.45 -9.34
C PRO A 10 -20.09 27.38 -9.66
N GLU A 11 -19.19 27.68 -10.55
CA GLU A 11 -18.10 26.78 -10.93
C GLU A 11 -17.27 26.37 -9.71
N SER A 12 -17.03 27.29 -8.78
CA SER A 12 -16.29 27.00 -7.55
C SER A 12 -17.00 25.96 -6.68
N ALA A 13 -18.33 25.99 -6.61
CA ALA A 13 -19.08 24.98 -5.86
C ALA A 13 -18.98 23.60 -6.52
N THR A 14 -19.00 23.54 -7.86
CA THR A 14 -18.84 22.30 -8.60
C THR A 14 -17.43 21.73 -8.39
N VAL A 15 -16.42 22.55 -8.40
CA VAL A 15 -15.04 22.15 -8.14
C VAL A 15 -14.92 21.62 -6.71
N ALA A 16 -15.50 22.34 -5.72
CA ALA A 16 -15.49 21.90 -4.33
C ALA A 16 -16.14 20.53 -4.15
N ASN A 17 -17.28 20.30 -4.82
CA ASN A 17 -17.98 19.02 -4.77
C ASN A 17 -17.11 17.88 -5.37
N ARG A 18 -16.42 18.17 -6.46
CA ARG A 18 -15.53 17.21 -7.09
C ARG A 18 -14.33 16.89 -6.23
N LEU A 19 -13.76 17.91 -5.57
CA LEU A 19 -12.66 17.71 -4.63
C LEU A 19 -13.09 16.80 -3.48
N ASP A 20 -14.27 17.05 -2.91
CA ASP A 20 -14.79 16.22 -1.82
C ASP A 20 -15.00 14.77 -2.28
N GLY A 21 -15.51 14.59 -3.49
CA GLY A 21 -15.66 13.26 -4.07
C GLY A 21 -14.34 12.50 -4.19
N PHE A 22 -13.31 13.18 -4.70
CA PHE A 22 -11.99 12.56 -4.81
C PHE A 22 -11.36 12.28 -3.45
N ARG A 23 -11.55 13.16 -2.48
CA ARG A 23 -11.04 12.95 -1.12
C ARG A 23 -11.71 11.76 -0.45
N ARG A 24 -13.01 11.59 -0.62
CA ARG A 24 -13.71 10.40 -0.12
C ARG A 24 -13.18 9.14 -0.79
N ARG A 25 -12.91 9.20 -2.10
CA ARG A 25 -12.34 8.07 -2.82
C ARG A 25 -10.95 7.72 -2.31
N ILE A 26 -10.13 8.73 -2.02
CA ILE A 26 -8.80 8.53 -1.43
C ILE A 26 -8.94 7.86 -0.07
N ASP A 27 -9.87 8.32 0.77
CA ASP A 27 -10.08 7.71 2.09
C ASP A 27 -10.43 6.22 1.98
N GLU A 28 -11.29 5.87 1.02
CA GLU A 28 -11.64 4.47 0.78
C GLU A 28 -10.43 3.65 0.33
N LEU A 29 -9.61 4.23 -0.56
CA LEU A 29 -8.40 3.56 -1.04
C LEU A 29 -7.40 3.40 0.08
N ASP A 30 -7.24 4.40 0.94
CA ASP A 30 -6.34 4.33 2.08
C ASP A 30 -6.75 3.21 3.04
N GLU A 31 -8.04 3.05 3.29
CA GLU A 31 -8.55 1.94 4.10
C GLU A 31 -8.16 0.59 3.49
N GLN A 32 -8.28 0.47 2.18
CA GLN A 32 -7.87 -0.75 1.48
C GLN A 32 -6.37 -0.98 1.56
N ILE A 33 -5.58 0.08 1.43
CA ILE A 33 -4.13 -0.02 1.56
C ILE A 33 -3.74 -0.49 2.96
N VAL A 34 -4.32 0.11 4.00
CA VAL A 34 -4.05 -0.32 5.39
C VAL A 34 -4.36 -1.80 5.56
N ARG A 35 -5.52 -2.24 5.06
CA ARG A 35 -5.90 -3.65 5.15
C ARG A 35 -4.91 -4.55 4.41
N LEU A 36 -4.53 -4.18 3.19
CA LEU A 36 -3.66 -5.00 2.35
C LEU A 36 -2.25 -5.08 2.91
N VAL A 37 -1.68 -3.98 3.40
CA VAL A 37 -0.34 -4.03 3.98
C VAL A 37 -0.32 -4.87 5.25
N ASN A 38 -1.39 -4.86 6.04
CA ASN A 38 -1.48 -5.71 7.23
C ASN A 38 -1.64 -7.18 6.88
N LEU A 39 -2.44 -7.51 5.87
CA LEU A 39 -2.55 -8.89 5.38
C LEU A 39 -1.21 -9.39 4.87
N ARG A 40 -0.50 -8.56 4.15
CA ARG A 40 0.83 -8.90 3.65
C ARG A 40 1.82 -9.12 4.79
N ALA A 41 1.79 -8.24 5.79
CA ALA A 41 2.66 -8.37 6.96
C ALA A 41 2.37 -9.68 7.73
N ASP A 42 1.11 -10.05 7.83
CA ASP A 42 0.73 -11.31 8.46
C ASP A 42 1.29 -12.52 7.71
N CYS A 43 1.18 -12.52 6.38
CA CYS A 43 1.78 -13.58 5.55
C CYS A 43 3.29 -13.65 5.74
N ALA A 44 3.96 -12.51 5.74
CA ALA A 44 5.41 -12.46 5.94
C ALA A 44 5.80 -12.99 7.32
N HIS A 45 5.02 -12.65 8.33
CA HIS A 45 5.23 -13.14 9.70
C HIS A 45 5.09 -14.65 9.77
N GLN A 46 4.07 -15.22 9.15
CA GLN A 46 3.87 -16.67 9.12
C GLN A 46 5.00 -17.38 8.38
N ILE A 47 5.49 -16.81 7.29
CA ILE A 47 6.65 -17.35 6.58
C ILE A 47 7.87 -17.34 7.51
N GLY A 48 8.09 -16.26 8.24
CA GLY A 48 9.18 -16.16 9.20
C GLY A 48 9.11 -17.24 10.28
N GLN A 49 7.90 -17.50 10.80
CA GLN A 49 7.70 -18.56 11.80
C GLN A 49 8.02 -19.93 11.24
N LEU A 50 7.59 -20.20 10.01
CA LEU A 50 7.89 -21.48 9.35
C LEU A 50 9.40 -21.66 9.16
N LYS A 51 10.11 -20.63 8.76
CA LYS A 51 11.56 -20.69 8.60
C LYS A 51 12.27 -20.92 9.93
N GLU A 52 11.84 -20.25 10.98
CA GLU A 52 12.40 -20.46 12.32
C GLU A 52 12.23 -21.90 12.77
N SER A 53 11.09 -22.53 12.47
CA SER A 53 10.80 -23.87 12.89
C SER A 53 11.77 -24.92 12.33
N ILE A 54 12.43 -24.60 11.23
CA ILE A 54 13.43 -25.50 10.61
C ILE A 54 14.82 -24.92 10.62
N GLY A 55 15.05 -23.86 11.39
CA GLY A 55 16.38 -23.22 11.50
C GLY A 55 16.83 -22.48 10.24
N MET A 56 15.90 -22.06 9.42
CA MET A 56 16.20 -21.36 8.18
C MET A 56 16.34 -19.87 8.40
N GLU A 57 17.24 -19.22 7.68
CA GLU A 57 17.44 -17.77 7.75
C GLU A 57 16.18 -17.03 7.33
N THR A 58 15.77 -16.03 8.12
CA THR A 58 14.59 -15.21 7.80
C THR A 58 14.92 -14.12 6.81
N TYR A 59 16.12 -13.52 6.88
CA TYR A 59 16.53 -12.48 5.95
C TYR A 59 17.06 -13.09 4.67
N GLN A 60 16.41 -12.78 3.56
CA GLN A 60 16.79 -13.26 2.24
C GLN A 60 16.80 -12.11 1.24
N PRO A 61 17.98 -11.48 1.01
CA PRO A 61 18.07 -10.34 0.10
C PRO A 61 17.63 -10.66 -1.33
N LYS A 62 17.84 -11.89 -1.78
CA LYS A 62 17.39 -12.31 -3.12
C LYS A 62 15.87 -12.23 -3.24
N ARG A 63 15.15 -12.63 -2.20
CA ARG A 63 13.69 -12.55 -2.19
C ARG A 63 13.22 -11.09 -2.24
N GLU A 64 13.92 -10.18 -1.54
CA GLU A 64 13.58 -8.76 -1.58
C GLU A 64 13.77 -8.18 -2.97
N GLU A 65 14.85 -8.55 -3.66
CA GLU A 65 15.06 -8.15 -5.05
C GLU A 65 13.93 -8.65 -5.95
N ASP A 66 13.49 -9.88 -5.76
CA ASP A 66 12.41 -10.48 -6.54
C ASP A 66 11.09 -9.75 -6.32
N VAL A 67 10.81 -9.37 -5.07
CA VAL A 67 9.60 -8.60 -4.74
C VAL A 67 9.61 -7.25 -5.44
N LEU A 68 10.74 -6.54 -5.37
CA LEU A 68 10.85 -5.22 -6.00
C LEU A 68 10.74 -5.31 -7.52
N ALA A 69 11.31 -6.34 -8.12
CA ALA A 69 11.17 -6.57 -9.55
C ALA A 69 9.71 -6.88 -9.92
N HIS A 70 9.04 -7.69 -9.11
CA HIS A 70 7.65 -8.05 -9.33
C HIS A 70 6.73 -6.82 -9.30
N VAL A 71 6.84 -5.99 -8.27
CA VAL A 71 5.98 -4.80 -8.16
C VAL A 71 6.26 -3.79 -9.26
N ARG A 72 7.52 -3.67 -9.70
CA ARG A 72 7.86 -2.86 -10.85
C ARG A 72 7.15 -3.37 -12.11
N ASP A 73 7.18 -4.67 -12.32
CA ASP A 73 6.63 -5.29 -13.53
C ASP A 73 5.10 -5.20 -13.61
N VAL A 74 4.42 -5.27 -12.47
CA VAL A 74 2.95 -5.15 -12.45
C VAL A 74 2.46 -3.71 -12.37
N ASN A 75 3.36 -2.75 -12.18
CA ASN A 75 2.99 -1.35 -12.09
C ASN A 75 2.55 -0.79 -13.43
N THR A 76 1.36 -0.23 -13.48
CA THR A 76 0.80 0.40 -14.69
C THR A 76 0.73 1.92 -14.59
N GLY A 77 1.27 2.51 -13.51
CA GLY A 77 1.20 3.95 -13.28
C GLY A 77 -0.14 4.37 -12.68
N PRO A 78 -0.35 5.64 -12.40
CA PRO A 78 0.51 6.79 -12.76
C PRO A 78 1.81 6.95 -11.97
N LEU A 79 2.00 6.21 -10.86
CA LEU A 79 3.28 6.25 -10.15
C LEU A 79 4.36 5.57 -10.98
N GLY A 80 5.55 6.19 -11.02
CA GLY A 80 6.68 5.61 -11.75
C GLY A 80 7.33 4.46 -10.99
N ALA A 81 8.22 3.76 -11.68
CA ALA A 81 8.91 2.59 -11.13
C ALA A 81 9.69 2.91 -9.85
N ASP A 82 10.38 4.06 -9.82
CA ASP A 82 11.16 4.45 -8.65
C ASP A 82 10.28 4.75 -7.44
N ALA A 83 9.11 5.36 -7.66
CA ALA A 83 8.16 5.64 -6.59
C ALA A 83 7.61 4.34 -6.00
N ILE A 84 7.22 3.41 -6.86
CA ILE A 84 6.73 2.10 -6.42
C ILE A 84 7.81 1.36 -5.64
N LYS A 85 9.05 1.42 -6.11
CA LYS A 85 10.18 0.80 -5.41
C LYS A 85 10.31 1.34 -3.99
N ARG A 86 10.28 2.67 -3.82
CA ARG A 86 10.40 3.29 -2.49
C ARG A 86 9.27 2.87 -1.56
N VAL A 87 8.04 2.81 -2.07
CA VAL A 87 6.89 2.38 -1.27
C VAL A 87 7.10 0.94 -0.80
N PHE A 88 7.48 0.04 -1.70
CA PHE A 88 7.63 -1.37 -1.35
C PHE A 88 8.89 -1.66 -0.53
N GLU A 89 9.94 -0.88 -0.68
CA GLU A 89 11.07 -0.95 0.25
C GLU A 89 10.61 -0.70 1.67
N LYS A 90 9.72 0.29 1.86
CA LYS A 90 9.17 0.58 3.18
C LYS A 90 8.24 -0.53 3.68
N VAL A 91 7.40 -1.06 2.81
CA VAL A 91 6.53 -2.19 3.17
C VAL A 91 7.35 -3.39 3.64
N ILE A 92 8.42 -3.71 2.93
CA ILE A 92 9.32 -4.80 3.29
C ILE A 92 9.99 -4.53 4.64
N ASP A 93 10.51 -3.31 4.82
CA ASP A 93 11.17 -2.91 6.06
C ASP A 93 10.24 -3.02 7.26
N GLU A 94 9.01 -2.58 7.14
CA GLU A 94 8.05 -2.64 8.26
C GLU A 94 7.66 -4.08 8.58
N SER A 95 7.51 -4.94 7.58
CA SER A 95 7.25 -6.36 7.80
C SER A 95 8.41 -7.02 8.56
N ARG A 96 9.64 -6.66 8.18
CA ARG A 96 10.84 -7.18 8.85
C ARG A 96 10.92 -6.67 10.28
N ARG A 97 10.56 -5.41 10.49
CA ARG A 97 10.53 -4.82 11.84
C ARG A 97 9.52 -5.52 12.73
N LEU A 98 8.35 -5.85 12.20
CA LEU A 98 7.33 -6.60 12.92
C LEU A 98 7.87 -7.96 13.37
N GLU A 99 8.57 -8.67 12.50
CA GLU A 99 9.18 -9.95 12.83
C GLU A 99 10.17 -9.83 14.00
N LYS A 100 11.00 -8.79 13.99
CA LYS A 100 11.95 -8.54 15.08
C LYS A 100 11.24 -8.26 16.41
N LEU A 101 10.13 -7.52 16.38
CA LEU A 101 9.37 -7.21 17.58
C LEU A 101 8.71 -8.45 18.16
N THR A 102 8.27 -9.38 17.34
CA THR A 102 7.54 -10.55 17.78
C THR A 102 8.46 -11.72 18.17
N SER A 103 9.59 -11.87 17.52
CA SER A 103 10.55 -12.94 17.84
C SER A 103 11.71 -12.47 18.70
N GLY A 104 12.06 -11.21 18.62
CA GLY A 104 13.21 -10.65 19.35
C GLY A 104 13.00 -10.51 20.84
N GLY A 105 11.78 -10.66 21.32
CA GLY A 105 11.44 -10.60 22.73
C GLY A 105 11.95 -11.80 23.54
N LYS A 106 12.57 -12.70 22.88
CA LYS A 106 13.19 -13.85 23.53
C LYS A 106 14.56 -13.46 24.09
#